data_bbc715167ee011467a4a6838d3ab717c
#
_entry.id   bbc715167ee011467a4a6838d3ab717c
#
_cell.length_a   1.000
_cell.length_b   1.000
_cell.length_c   1.000
_cell.angle_alpha   90.00
_cell.angle_beta   90.00
_cell.angle_gamma   90.00
#
_symmetry.space_group_name_H-M   'P 1'
#
loop_
_entity.id
_entity.type
_entity.pdbx_description
1 polymer ?
#
loop_
_entity_poly.entity_id
_entity_poly.type
_entity_poly.pdbx_seq_one_letter_code
_entity_poly.pdbx_strand_id
1 'polypeptide(L)'
;GMLYSCSSDEETVPPTQEGAGNDEKEKYTYVYQLKADNYNMPTEGTISPEYDDSPEGKDISNLVDGDWTTSFYTPNTAVSIIWKGKDPVTVRYYSIMATGDKEENAPVAWSLYGSNNNEKWTELDNRVRQTFGKSEKKLLALVNEEAYQYYKLTIHRNQGGKGVELLEWTLQTKRTIDSSLFMAFPIGSPPKEIGKRLGNLFAKGKHSGKTLSYAETFTWNGALKYADAVKDDELLLPLITGFEPFFTTDKDLLPG
;
A
#
# COMPACT_ATOMS: atom_id res chain seq x y z
N GLY A 1 10.94 -25.30 -5.27
CA GLY A 1 11.00 -23.88 -5.23
C GLY A 1 11.41 -23.35 -6.58
N MET A 2 10.48 -22.76 -7.31
CA MET A 2 10.78 -22.01 -8.54
C MET A 2 10.82 -20.53 -8.17
N LEU A 3 12.00 -19.95 -8.29
CA LEU A 3 12.21 -18.51 -8.23
C LEU A 3 11.79 -17.91 -9.58
N TYR A 4 10.70 -17.19 -9.61
CA TYR A 4 10.36 -16.37 -10.77
C TYR A 4 11.05 -15.01 -10.61
N SER A 5 12.01 -14.76 -11.49
CA SER A 5 12.56 -13.42 -11.72
C SER A 5 11.53 -12.65 -12.55
N CYS A 6 10.84 -11.70 -11.95
CA CYS A 6 9.99 -10.77 -12.67
C CYS A 6 10.82 -9.60 -13.19
N SER A 7 11.12 -9.61 -14.46
CA SER A 7 11.54 -8.42 -15.21
C SER A 7 10.45 -8.08 -16.22
N SER A 8 9.52 -7.22 -15.86
CA SER A 8 8.66 -6.49 -16.79
C SER A 8 7.90 -5.39 -16.06
N ASP A 9 7.77 -4.26 -16.72
CA ASP A 9 7.21 -3.00 -16.23
C ASP A 9 5.67 -2.94 -16.21
N GLU A 10 5.00 -4.08 -16.31
CA GLU A 10 3.55 -4.16 -16.19
C GLU A 10 3.16 -4.50 -14.76
N GLU A 11 2.07 -3.89 -14.28
CA GLU A 11 1.36 -4.37 -13.08
C GLU A 11 0.99 -5.83 -13.34
N THR A 12 1.85 -6.75 -12.94
CA THR A 12 1.61 -8.17 -13.16
C THR A 12 0.53 -8.64 -12.21
N VAL A 13 -0.68 -8.72 -12.73
CA VAL A 13 -1.66 -9.64 -12.20
C VAL A 13 -1.02 -11.03 -12.27
N PRO A 14 -1.02 -11.81 -11.19
CA PRO A 14 -0.45 -13.15 -11.24
C PRO A 14 -1.12 -13.96 -12.33
N PRO A 15 -0.36 -14.82 -13.02
CA PRO A 15 -0.90 -15.63 -14.09
C PRO A 15 -2.05 -16.49 -13.58
N THR A 16 -3.17 -16.48 -14.28
CA THR A 16 -4.21 -17.48 -14.15
C THR A 16 -3.60 -18.84 -14.46
N GLN A 17 -3.65 -19.77 -13.50
CA GLN A 17 -3.27 -21.14 -13.79
C GLN A 17 -4.40 -21.78 -14.61
N GLU A 18 -4.14 -22.00 -15.89
CA GLU A 18 -4.99 -22.82 -16.71
C GLU A 18 -4.83 -24.29 -16.29
N GLY A 19 -5.90 -24.89 -15.84
CA GLY A 19 -5.91 -26.32 -15.57
C GLY A 19 -6.07 -27.11 -16.87
N ALA A 20 -5.31 -28.18 -17.03
CA ALA A 20 -5.46 -29.13 -18.11
C ALA A 20 -6.81 -29.86 -18.04
N GLY A 21 -7.80 -29.39 -18.78
CA GLY A 21 -9.13 -29.97 -18.90
C GLY A 21 -9.97 -29.15 -19.86
N ASN A 22 -10.83 -29.80 -20.63
CA ASN A 22 -11.64 -29.23 -21.72
C ASN A 22 -12.70 -28.20 -21.33
N ASP A 23 -12.74 -27.78 -20.06
CA ASP A 23 -13.52 -26.63 -19.63
C ASP A 23 -12.56 -25.50 -19.37
N GLU A 24 -12.54 -24.52 -20.25
CA GLU A 24 -11.79 -23.26 -20.18
C GLU A 24 -12.20 -22.33 -19.02
N LYS A 25 -12.73 -22.89 -17.96
CA LYS A 25 -13.04 -22.12 -16.76
C LYS A 25 -11.79 -21.96 -15.94
N GLU A 26 -11.45 -20.74 -15.62
CA GLU A 26 -10.43 -20.41 -14.65
C GLU A 26 -10.65 -21.26 -13.39
N LYS A 27 -9.69 -22.13 -13.08
CA LYS A 27 -9.78 -23.02 -11.91
C LYS A 27 -9.54 -22.28 -10.61
N TYR A 28 -8.77 -21.21 -10.67
CA TYR A 28 -8.36 -20.44 -9.51
C TYR A 28 -8.41 -18.96 -9.79
N THR A 29 -8.80 -18.23 -8.78
CA THR A 29 -8.61 -16.79 -8.69
C THR A 29 -7.72 -16.50 -7.50
N TYR A 30 -6.89 -15.48 -7.61
CA TYR A 30 -5.95 -15.09 -6.58
C TYR A 30 -6.39 -13.82 -5.89
N VAL A 31 -6.36 -13.81 -4.57
CA VAL A 31 -6.39 -12.61 -3.75
C VAL A 31 -4.98 -12.41 -3.21
N TYR A 32 -4.51 -11.17 -3.25
CA TYR A 32 -3.19 -10.83 -2.80
C TYR A 32 -3.24 -9.67 -1.80
N GLN A 33 -2.33 -9.70 -0.86
CA GLN A 33 -2.02 -8.56 -0.01
C GLN A 33 -0.80 -7.86 -0.59
N LEU A 34 -0.89 -6.54 -0.71
CA LEU A 34 0.26 -5.75 -1.02
C LEU A 34 1.18 -5.77 0.20
N LYS A 35 2.39 -6.25 -0.01
CA LYS A 35 3.42 -6.30 1.01
C LYS A 35 4.45 -5.24 0.72
N ALA A 36 4.91 -4.60 1.76
CA ALA A 36 6.07 -3.75 1.63
C ALA A 36 7.25 -4.61 1.17
N ASP A 37 7.98 -4.05 0.24
CA ASP A 37 9.17 -4.65 -0.32
C ASP A 37 10.25 -4.80 0.76
N ASN A 38 10.98 -5.90 0.72
CA ASN A 38 12.17 -6.07 1.55
C ASN A 38 13.43 -5.51 0.88
N TYR A 39 13.31 -5.00 -0.35
CA TYR A 39 14.39 -4.29 -0.99
C TYR A 39 14.56 -2.92 -0.36
N ASN A 40 15.77 -2.63 0.06
CA ASN A 40 16.06 -1.43 0.78
C ASN A 40 16.17 -0.23 -0.15
N MET A 41 16.97 -0.37 -1.22
CA MET A 41 17.22 0.73 -2.13
C MET A 41 17.18 0.26 -3.59
N PRO A 42 16.77 1.12 -4.53
CA PRO A 42 16.54 0.74 -5.93
C PRO A 42 17.83 0.55 -6.74
N THR A 43 18.97 1.02 -6.22
CA THR A 43 20.30 0.89 -6.85
C THR A 43 21.36 0.67 -5.78
N GLU A 44 22.57 0.32 -6.18
CA GLU A 44 23.74 0.47 -5.32
C GLU A 44 23.92 1.93 -4.91
N GLY A 45 24.44 2.16 -3.74
CA GLY A 45 24.64 3.52 -3.23
C GLY A 45 25.25 3.54 -1.84
N THR A 46 25.21 4.71 -1.23
CA THR A 46 25.74 4.96 0.11
C THR A 46 24.71 5.66 0.95
N ILE A 47 24.64 5.31 2.23
CA ILE A 47 23.80 5.98 3.21
C ILE A 47 24.67 6.73 4.22
N SER A 48 24.26 7.91 4.63
CA SER A 48 24.95 8.71 5.63
C SER A 48 23.96 9.42 6.54
N PRO A 49 24.19 9.44 7.86
CA PRO A 49 23.41 10.21 8.81
C PRO A 49 23.96 11.64 8.92
N GLU A 50 23.16 12.53 9.46
CA GLU A 50 23.60 13.88 9.83
C GLU A 50 24.59 13.87 10.99
N TYR A 51 24.42 12.93 11.93
CA TYR A 51 25.26 12.77 13.12
C TYR A 51 25.87 11.38 13.13
N ASP A 52 27.20 11.31 13.36
CA ASP A 52 27.95 10.06 13.53
C ASP A 52 28.08 9.76 15.04
N ASP A 53 26.95 9.51 15.69
CA ASP A 53 26.82 9.37 17.14
C ASP A 53 26.04 8.12 17.55
N SER A 54 25.86 7.20 16.63
CA SER A 54 25.20 5.93 16.91
C SER A 54 26.00 5.07 17.87
N PRO A 55 25.37 4.46 18.90
CA PRO A 55 26.04 3.49 19.74
C PRO A 55 26.39 2.24 18.94
N GLU A 56 27.35 1.48 19.46
CA GLU A 56 27.77 0.21 18.86
C GLU A 56 26.60 -0.71 18.54
N GLY A 57 26.58 -1.24 17.30
CA GLY A 57 25.54 -2.12 16.80
C GLY A 57 24.24 -1.42 16.38
N LYS A 58 24.20 -0.07 16.40
CA LYS A 58 23.04 0.75 15.97
C LYS A 58 23.38 1.67 14.80
N ASP A 59 24.28 1.23 13.95
CA ASP A 59 24.82 2.02 12.84
C ASP A 59 23.79 2.34 11.77
N ILE A 60 24.06 3.39 10.96
CA ILE A 60 23.19 3.81 9.88
C ILE A 60 22.99 2.74 8.81
N SER A 61 23.96 1.84 8.62
CA SER A 61 23.87 0.72 7.68
C SER A 61 22.70 -0.23 7.98
N ASN A 62 22.28 -0.32 9.23
CA ASN A 62 21.16 -1.15 9.66
C ASN A 62 19.82 -0.71 9.05
N LEU A 63 19.71 0.54 8.54
CA LEU A 63 18.51 1.00 7.86
C LEU A 63 18.32 0.39 6.47
N VAL A 64 19.36 -0.22 5.92
CA VAL A 64 19.38 -0.68 4.52
C VAL A 64 19.98 -2.08 4.38
N ASP A 65 20.05 -2.84 5.46
CA ASP A 65 20.62 -4.20 5.47
C ASP A 65 19.58 -5.30 5.16
N GLY A 66 18.29 -4.96 5.19
CA GLY A 66 17.20 -5.91 4.98
C GLY A 66 16.89 -6.77 6.21
N ASP A 67 17.50 -6.48 7.34
CA ASP A 67 17.29 -7.19 8.60
C ASP A 67 16.51 -6.34 9.60
N TRP A 68 15.22 -6.50 9.65
CA TRP A 68 14.34 -5.76 10.57
C TRP A 68 14.55 -6.11 12.06
N THR A 69 15.49 -6.98 12.38
CA THR A 69 15.92 -7.26 13.76
C THR A 69 17.05 -6.37 14.24
N THR A 70 17.73 -5.68 13.30
CA THR A 70 18.71 -4.62 13.57
C THR A 70 18.04 -3.26 13.59
N SER A 71 18.70 -2.22 14.09
CA SER A 71 18.16 -0.86 14.07
C SER A 71 19.26 0.19 14.00
N PHE A 72 18.93 1.33 13.39
CA PHE A 72 19.66 2.57 13.53
C PHE A 72 19.13 3.35 14.74
N TYR A 73 20.02 3.92 15.53
CA TYR A 73 19.66 4.83 16.60
C TYR A 73 20.62 6.03 16.67
N THR A 74 20.06 7.22 16.88
CA THR A 74 20.79 8.42 17.25
C THR A 74 20.17 9.03 18.52
N PRO A 75 20.96 9.59 19.44
CA PRO A 75 20.43 10.29 20.63
C PRO A 75 19.79 11.66 20.29
N ASN A 76 19.67 12.00 19.02
CA ASN A 76 19.01 13.22 18.59
C ASN A 76 17.52 12.98 18.30
N THR A 77 16.66 13.87 18.73
CA THR A 77 15.20 13.77 18.53
C THR A 77 14.75 14.20 17.13
N ALA A 78 15.66 14.77 16.35
CA ALA A 78 15.53 15.11 14.93
C ALA A 78 16.83 14.75 14.22
N VAL A 79 16.75 14.26 12.98
CA VAL A 79 17.91 13.84 12.19
C VAL A 79 17.58 13.82 10.71
N SER A 80 18.57 14.17 9.88
CA SER A 80 18.52 13.95 8.43
C SER A 80 19.39 12.77 8.04
N ILE A 81 18.88 11.92 7.14
CA ILE A 81 19.55 10.75 6.61
C ILE A 81 19.55 10.87 5.09
N ILE A 82 20.73 10.73 4.47
CA ILE A 82 20.89 10.88 3.03
C ILE A 82 21.28 9.55 2.42
N TRP A 83 20.52 9.12 1.41
CA TRP A 83 20.88 8.10 0.46
C TRP A 83 21.43 8.74 -0.82
N LYS A 84 22.62 8.33 -1.26
CA LYS A 84 23.18 8.65 -2.57
C LYS A 84 23.22 7.40 -3.42
N GLY A 85 22.34 7.32 -4.41
CA GLY A 85 22.34 6.25 -5.40
C GLY A 85 23.53 6.35 -6.38
N LYS A 86 23.93 5.22 -6.95
CA LYS A 86 24.91 5.16 -8.03
C LYS A 86 24.38 5.92 -9.25
N ASP A 87 23.12 5.70 -9.58
CA ASP A 87 22.41 6.31 -10.69
C ASP A 87 21.17 7.07 -10.18
N PRO A 88 20.72 8.12 -10.88
CA PRO A 88 19.44 8.75 -10.59
C PRO A 88 18.28 7.79 -10.87
N VAL A 89 17.32 7.72 -9.96
CA VAL A 89 16.12 6.87 -10.08
C VAL A 89 14.87 7.65 -9.72
N THR A 90 13.73 7.30 -10.33
CA THR A 90 12.42 7.85 -9.96
C THR A 90 11.81 7.00 -8.87
N VAL A 91 11.82 7.48 -7.64
CA VAL A 91 11.19 6.81 -6.50
C VAL A 91 9.69 7.15 -6.49
N ARG A 92 8.86 6.12 -6.47
CA ARG A 92 7.39 6.24 -6.42
C ARG A 92 6.79 5.76 -5.10
N TYR A 93 7.55 5.01 -4.32
CA TYR A 93 7.16 4.55 -2.98
C TYR A 93 8.37 4.59 -2.05
N TYR A 94 8.11 4.82 -0.79
CA TYR A 94 9.11 4.61 0.23
C TYR A 94 8.47 3.98 1.47
N SER A 95 9.26 3.32 2.29
CA SER A 95 8.77 2.83 3.55
C SER A 95 9.71 3.17 4.69
N ILE A 96 9.11 3.35 5.86
CA ILE A 96 9.80 3.51 7.13
C ILE A 96 9.28 2.43 8.06
N MET A 97 10.17 1.69 8.71
CA MET A 97 9.83 0.75 9.76
C MET A 97 10.39 1.25 11.08
N ALA A 98 9.53 1.42 12.06
CA ALA A 98 9.93 1.88 13.39
C ALA A 98 10.27 0.70 14.30
N THR A 99 11.07 0.99 15.31
CA THR A 99 11.47 0.03 16.33
C THR A 99 10.28 -0.51 17.13
N GLY A 100 10.46 -1.71 17.68
CA GLY A 100 9.44 -2.36 18.49
C GLY A 100 9.58 -2.16 19.99
N ASP A 101 10.75 -1.79 20.48
CA ASP A 101 11.04 -1.82 21.91
C ASP A 101 10.91 -0.45 22.60
N LYS A 102 11.03 0.63 21.81
CA LYS A 102 10.92 2.01 22.31
C LYS A 102 10.11 2.83 21.33
N GLU A 103 8.80 2.67 21.38
CA GLU A 103 7.86 3.39 20.50
C GLU A 103 8.01 4.91 20.59
N GLU A 104 8.45 5.41 21.74
CA GLU A 104 8.70 6.84 21.95
C GLU A 104 9.84 7.41 21.07
N ASN A 105 10.75 6.54 20.56
CA ASN A 105 11.80 6.95 19.63
C ASN A 105 11.36 6.93 18.15
N ALA A 106 10.15 6.46 17.86
CA ALA A 106 9.62 6.43 16.50
C ALA A 106 9.29 7.83 15.97
N PRO A 107 9.38 8.06 14.65
CA PRO A 107 9.05 9.35 14.05
C PRO A 107 7.57 9.72 14.19
N VAL A 108 7.28 10.99 14.46
CA VAL A 108 5.93 11.58 14.42
C VAL A 108 5.76 12.52 13.24
N ALA A 109 6.86 13.13 12.81
CA ALA A 109 6.86 14.05 11.69
C ALA A 109 8.16 13.92 10.91
N TRP A 110 8.04 13.85 9.58
CA TRP A 110 9.19 13.77 8.68
C TRP A 110 8.85 14.31 7.30
N SER A 111 9.90 14.62 6.53
CA SER A 111 9.82 14.93 5.11
C SER A 111 10.78 14.07 4.32
N LEU A 112 10.41 13.74 3.08
CA LEU A 112 11.27 13.12 2.09
C LEU A 112 11.60 14.13 1.00
N TYR A 113 12.85 14.22 0.62
CA TYR A 113 13.34 15.11 -0.42
C TYR A 113 14.14 14.36 -1.47
N GLY A 114 14.14 14.90 -2.71
CA GLY A 114 15.00 14.47 -3.82
C GLY A 114 15.95 15.58 -4.25
N SER A 115 17.16 15.21 -4.70
CA SER A 115 18.16 16.13 -5.23
C SER A 115 19.08 15.44 -6.25
N ASN A 116 19.63 16.21 -7.20
CA ASN A 116 20.66 15.73 -8.11
C ASN A 116 22.05 16.31 -7.83
N ASN A 117 22.17 17.23 -6.89
CA ASN A 117 23.45 17.88 -6.56
C ASN A 117 23.76 17.97 -5.06
N ASN A 118 22.88 17.37 -4.21
CA ASN A 118 22.99 17.42 -2.74
C ASN A 118 22.93 18.84 -2.13
N GLU A 119 22.54 19.83 -2.91
CA GLU A 119 22.44 21.24 -2.48
C GLU A 119 21.01 21.75 -2.59
N LYS A 120 20.38 21.55 -3.76
CA LYS A 120 18.99 21.94 -4.02
C LYS A 120 18.09 20.74 -3.83
N TRP A 121 17.16 20.86 -2.90
CA TRP A 121 16.26 19.81 -2.49
C TRP A 121 14.82 20.12 -2.88
N THR A 122 14.15 19.15 -3.50
CA THR A 122 12.71 19.18 -3.78
C THR A 122 12.00 18.34 -2.74
N GLU A 123 11.03 18.90 -2.03
CA GLU A 123 10.19 18.13 -1.12
C GLU A 123 9.27 17.23 -1.94
N LEU A 124 9.29 15.93 -1.64
CA LEU A 124 8.50 14.90 -2.31
C LEU A 124 7.33 14.44 -1.45
N ASP A 125 7.49 14.48 -0.13
CA ASP A 125 6.45 14.13 0.83
C ASP A 125 6.71 14.82 2.17
N ASN A 126 5.61 15.09 2.90
CA ASN A 126 5.64 15.64 4.25
C ASN A 126 4.58 14.95 5.10
N ARG A 127 4.98 14.40 6.22
CA ARG A 127 4.11 13.69 7.15
C ARG A 127 4.19 14.30 8.54
N VAL A 128 3.01 14.50 9.13
CA VAL A 128 2.87 15.03 10.50
C VAL A 128 1.85 14.21 11.28
N ARG A 129 1.95 14.23 12.60
CA ARG A 129 1.03 13.53 13.51
C ARG A 129 0.93 12.03 13.22
N GLN A 130 2.03 11.43 12.81
CA GLN A 130 2.10 9.99 12.60
C GLN A 130 2.37 9.29 13.94
N THR A 131 1.91 8.04 14.03
CA THR A 131 2.21 7.15 15.15
C THR A 131 2.66 5.82 14.59
N PHE A 132 3.56 5.15 15.30
CA PHE A 132 4.00 3.80 14.98
C PHE A 132 3.68 2.89 16.16
N GLY A 133 3.13 1.73 15.86
CA GLY A 133 3.11 0.60 16.76
C GLY A 133 4.40 -0.21 16.69
N LYS A 134 4.44 -1.28 17.48
CA LYS A 134 5.61 -2.18 17.54
C LYS A 134 5.94 -2.75 16.17
N SER A 135 7.18 -2.54 15.73
CA SER A 135 7.71 -3.02 14.44
C SER A 135 6.79 -2.71 13.24
N GLU A 136 6.06 -1.60 13.31
CA GLU A 136 5.18 -1.19 12.23
C GLU A 136 5.98 -0.66 11.05
N LYS A 137 5.65 -1.14 9.87
CA LYS A 137 6.16 -0.63 8.59
C LYS A 137 5.08 0.18 7.89
N LYS A 138 5.36 1.43 7.57
CA LYS A 138 4.49 2.28 6.75
C LYS A 138 5.04 2.36 5.34
N LEU A 139 4.24 1.94 4.36
CA LEU A 139 4.50 2.11 2.94
C LEU A 139 3.73 3.32 2.42
N LEU A 140 4.44 4.24 1.81
CA LEU A 140 3.94 5.55 1.40
C LEU A 140 4.16 5.74 -0.11
N ALA A 141 3.10 6.13 -0.82
CA ALA A 141 3.17 6.46 -2.24
C ALA A 141 3.55 7.92 -2.45
N LEU A 142 4.34 8.17 -3.49
CA LEU A 142 4.76 9.50 -3.92
C LEU A 142 4.12 9.86 -5.26
N VAL A 143 3.77 11.12 -5.41
CA VAL A 143 3.50 11.71 -6.72
C VAL A 143 4.80 12.33 -7.22
N ASN A 144 5.67 11.50 -7.76
CA ASN A 144 6.98 11.89 -8.24
C ASN A 144 7.27 11.23 -9.60
N GLU A 145 7.66 12.03 -10.58
CA GLU A 145 8.04 11.57 -11.91
C GLU A 145 9.51 11.88 -12.25
N GLU A 146 10.17 12.64 -11.39
CA GLU A 146 11.57 13.03 -11.57
C GLU A 146 12.52 12.00 -10.98
N ALA A 147 13.64 11.78 -11.67
CA ALA A 147 14.73 10.95 -11.19
C ALA A 147 15.73 11.78 -10.37
N TYR A 148 16.04 11.30 -9.17
CA TYR A 148 17.02 11.92 -8.30
C TYR A 148 18.13 10.94 -7.94
N GLN A 149 19.36 11.46 -7.82
CA GLN A 149 20.50 10.69 -7.35
C GLN A 149 20.57 10.65 -5.81
N TYR A 150 20.07 11.68 -5.16
CA TYR A 150 20.06 11.81 -3.70
C TYR A 150 18.63 11.83 -3.19
N TYR A 151 18.39 11.07 -2.14
CA TYR A 151 17.15 11.12 -1.37
C TYR A 151 17.48 11.40 0.08
N LYS A 152 16.75 12.33 0.71
CA LYS A 152 16.94 12.71 2.09
C LYS A 152 15.65 12.50 2.89
N LEU A 153 15.75 11.69 3.92
CA LEU A 153 14.71 11.52 4.94
C LEU A 153 15.09 12.43 6.12
N THR A 154 14.28 13.44 6.38
CA THR A 154 14.46 14.33 7.53
C THR A 154 13.38 14.03 8.56
N ILE A 155 13.76 13.47 9.69
CA ILE A 155 12.88 13.30 10.85
C ILE A 155 12.87 14.60 11.63
N HIS A 156 11.72 15.24 11.73
CA HIS A 156 11.55 16.52 12.43
C HIS A 156 11.27 16.35 13.91
N ARG A 157 10.63 15.22 14.28
CA ARG A 157 10.22 14.95 15.65
C ARG A 157 9.91 13.46 15.84
N ASN A 158 10.23 12.93 17.01
CA ASN A 158 9.86 11.61 17.49
C ASN A 158 8.61 11.64 18.41
N GLN A 159 8.21 10.48 18.94
CA GLN A 159 7.06 10.31 19.83
C GLN A 159 7.34 10.69 21.31
N GLY A 160 8.39 11.48 21.57
CA GLY A 160 8.73 11.99 22.90
C GLY A 160 9.88 11.26 23.58
N GLY A 161 10.55 10.36 22.87
CA GLY A 161 11.74 9.67 23.34
C GLY A 161 13.02 10.53 23.30
N LYS A 162 14.11 9.97 23.75
CA LYS A 162 15.41 10.66 23.86
C LYS A 162 16.21 10.66 22.56
N GLY A 163 15.76 9.96 21.53
CA GLY A 163 16.44 9.85 20.25
C GLY A 163 15.51 9.34 19.16
N VAL A 164 16.03 9.17 17.95
CA VAL A 164 15.32 8.53 16.83
C VAL A 164 15.83 7.12 16.65
N GLU A 165 14.92 6.15 16.54
CA GLU A 165 15.26 4.76 16.25
C GLU A 165 14.37 4.22 15.13
N LEU A 166 15.02 3.65 14.13
CA LEU A 166 14.36 3.06 12.95
C LEU A 166 14.96 1.68 12.67
N LEU A 167 14.14 0.74 12.20
CA LEU A 167 14.59 -0.59 11.76
C LEU A 167 14.99 -0.56 10.30
N GLU A 168 14.13 -0.03 9.43
CA GLU A 168 14.33 -0.04 8.00
C GLU A 168 13.84 1.25 7.32
N TRP A 169 14.55 1.66 6.30
CA TRP A 169 14.13 2.66 5.33
C TRP A 169 14.31 2.11 3.92
N THR A 170 13.27 2.14 3.10
CA THR A 170 13.34 1.67 1.72
C THR A 170 12.88 2.74 0.75
N LEU A 171 13.49 2.74 -0.44
CA LEU A 171 13.09 3.54 -1.59
C LEU A 171 12.76 2.60 -2.76
N GLN A 172 11.60 2.76 -3.39
CA GLN A 172 11.11 1.84 -4.40
C GLN A 172 10.66 2.59 -5.65
N THR A 173 11.04 2.09 -6.82
CA THR A 173 10.62 2.63 -8.12
C THR A 173 9.23 2.16 -8.51
N LYS A 174 8.81 0.99 -8.02
CA LYS A 174 7.50 0.38 -8.23
C LYS A 174 7.03 -0.33 -6.97
N ARG A 175 5.72 -0.51 -6.87
CA ARG A 175 5.15 -1.31 -5.79
C ARG A 175 5.43 -2.77 -6.03
N THR A 176 6.03 -3.43 -5.06
CA THR A 176 6.31 -4.87 -5.15
C THR A 176 5.16 -5.66 -4.54
N ILE A 177 4.76 -6.71 -5.23
CA ILE A 177 3.77 -7.67 -4.78
C ILE A 177 4.50 -8.95 -4.40
N ASP A 178 4.32 -9.39 -3.16
CA ASP A 178 4.87 -10.67 -2.72
C ASP A 178 3.95 -11.80 -3.18
N SER A 179 4.40 -12.53 -4.19
CA SER A 179 3.64 -13.64 -4.75
C SER A 179 3.35 -14.77 -3.76
N SER A 180 4.11 -14.88 -2.67
CA SER A 180 3.85 -15.87 -1.62
C SER A 180 2.56 -15.58 -0.83
N LEU A 181 2.08 -14.34 -0.90
CA LEU A 181 0.83 -13.92 -0.26
C LEU A 181 -0.41 -14.16 -1.14
N PHE A 182 -0.23 -14.56 -2.39
CA PHE A 182 -1.35 -14.92 -3.23
C PHE A 182 -1.96 -16.24 -2.75
N MET A 183 -3.26 -16.20 -2.50
CA MET A 183 -4.04 -17.40 -2.18
C MET A 183 -4.86 -17.78 -3.40
N ALA A 184 -4.69 -19.03 -3.85
CA ALA A 184 -5.53 -19.56 -4.91
C ALA A 184 -6.91 -19.92 -4.34
N PHE A 185 -7.97 -19.42 -4.96
CA PHE A 185 -9.33 -19.82 -4.60
C PHE A 185 -9.71 -21.14 -5.28
N PRO A 186 -10.49 -21.98 -4.61
CA PRO A 186 -11.04 -23.18 -5.23
C PRO A 186 -11.84 -22.85 -6.50
N ILE A 187 -11.98 -23.84 -7.38
CA ILE A 187 -12.84 -23.74 -8.57
C ILE A 187 -14.25 -23.30 -8.15
N GLY A 188 -14.83 -22.36 -8.88
CA GLY A 188 -16.14 -21.78 -8.57
C GLY A 188 -16.08 -20.63 -7.58
N SER A 189 -14.87 -20.16 -7.23
CA SER A 189 -14.65 -18.99 -6.37
C SER A 189 -13.91 -17.82 -7.05
N PRO A 190 -13.85 -17.67 -8.41
CA PRO A 190 -13.24 -16.49 -9.00
C PRO A 190 -13.96 -15.21 -8.57
N PRO A 191 -13.27 -14.08 -8.38
CA PRO A 191 -13.90 -12.81 -8.00
C PRO A 191 -15.08 -12.43 -8.89
N LYS A 192 -14.99 -12.70 -10.19
CA LYS A 192 -16.08 -12.46 -11.14
C LYS A 192 -17.33 -13.30 -10.80
N GLU A 193 -17.19 -14.57 -10.48
CA GLU A 193 -18.33 -15.41 -10.08
C GLU A 193 -18.87 -15.04 -8.70
N ILE A 194 -17.99 -14.75 -7.76
CA ILE A 194 -18.38 -14.28 -6.42
C ILE A 194 -19.14 -12.96 -6.53
N GLY A 195 -18.61 -11.99 -7.29
CA GLY A 195 -19.25 -10.71 -7.51
C GLY A 195 -20.63 -10.86 -8.16
N LYS A 196 -20.76 -11.72 -9.19
CA LYS A 196 -22.04 -12.01 -9.83
C LYS A 196 -23.04 -12.64 -8.85
N ARG A 197 -22.59 -13.61 -8.04
CA ARG A 197 -23.45 -14.26 -7.03
C ARG A 197 -23.91 -13.29 -5.97
N LEU A 198 -23.00 -12.46 -5.43
CA LEU A 198 -23.34 -11.45 -4.43
C LEU A 198 -24.25 -10.37 -5.00
N GLY A 199 -23.96 -9.87 -6.21
CA GLY A 199 -24.81 -8.90 -6.90
C GLY A 199 -26.23 -9.44 -7.14
N ASN A 200 -26.36 -10.70 -7.59
CA ASN A 200 -27.66 -11.34 -7.79
C ASN A 200 -28.41 -11.57 -6.47
N LEU A 201 -27.70 -11.98 -5.40
CA LEU A 201 -28.33 -12.12 -4.07
C LEU A 201 -28.88 -10.79 -3.59
N PHE A 202 -28.14 -9.71 -3.78
CA PHE A 202 -28.57 -8.39 -3.42
C PHE A 202 -29.74 -7.91 -4.29
N ALA A 203 -29.65 -8.03 -5.62
CA ALA A 203 -30.72 -7.62 -6.55
C ALA A 203 -32.05 -8.35 -6.32
N LYS A 204 -31.99 -9.61 -5.87
CA LYS A 204 -33.16 -10.44 -5.57
C LYS A 204 -33.59 -10.39 -4.11
N GLY A 205 -32.80 -9.75 -3.24
CA GLY A 205 -33.06 -9.63 -1.81
C GLY A 205 -34.31 -8.78 -1.54
N LYS A 206 -34.92 -9.04 -0.39
CA LYS A 206 -35.96 -8.14 0.13
C LYS A 206 -35.27 -6.97 0.84
N HIS A 207 -35.31 -5.82 0.23
CA HIS A 207 -34.89 -4.58 0.86
C HIS A 207 -36.03 -4.00 1.68
N SER A 208 -35.74 -3.30 2.78
CA SER A 208 -36.78 -2.85 3.75
C SER A 208 -37.79 -1.86 3.18
N GLY A 209 -37.58 -1.37 1.98
CA GLY A 209 -38.57 -0.61 1.16
C GLY A 209 -38.96 0.77 1.66
N LYS A 210 -38.58 1.16 2.89
CA LYS A 210 -38.94 2.46 3.48
C LYS A 210 -37.77 3.39 3.72
N THR A 211 -36.58 2.86 3.96
CA THR A 211 -35.36 3.65 4.15
C THR A 211 -34.17 2.87 3.67
N LEU A 212 -33.28 3.53 2.92
CA LEU A 212 -31.98 2.96 2.56
C LEU A 212 -31.03 3.09 3.76
N SER A 213 -30.62 1.98 4.33
CA SER A 213 -29.53 2.01 5.31
C SER A 213 -28.20 2.33 4.63
N TYR A 214 -27.24 2.83 5.38
CA TYR A 214 -25.88 3.06 4.90
C TYR A 214 -25.26 1.78 4.30
N ALA A 215 -25.46 0.63 4.95
CA ALA A 215 -24.98 -0.65 4.48
C ALA A 215 -25.61 -1.07 3.14
N GLU A 216 -26.92 -0.86 2.97
CA GLU A 216 -27.61 -1.13 1.71
C GLU A 216 -27.11 -0.24 0.58
N THR A 217 -26.95 1.06 0.83
CA THR A 217 -26.41 2.01 -0.14
C THR A 217 -25.01 1.62 -0.61
N PHE A 218 -24.16 1.20 0.32
CA PHE A 218 -22.79 0.75 0.00
C PHE A 218 -22.77 -0.55 -0.82
N THR A 219 -23.58 -1.52 -0.44
CA THR A 219 -23.69 -2.80 -1.14
C THR A 219 -24.27 -2.60 -2.54
N TRP A 220 -25.25 -1.74 -2.68
CA TRP A 220 -25.87 -1.39 -3.97
C TRP A 220 -24.87 -0.74 -4.91
N ASN A 221 -24.14 0.29 -4.42
CA ASN A 221 -23.09 0.95 -5.19
C ASN A 221 -22.00 -0.05 -5.63
N GLY A 222 -21.60 -0.95 -4.75
CA GLY A 222 -20.66 -2.03 -5.07
C GLY A 222 -21.18 -2.95 -6.17
N ALA A 223 -22.43 -3.39 -6.08
CA ALA A 223 -23.07 -4.26 -7.07
C ALA A 223 -23.21 -3.57 -8.45
N LEU A 224 -23.60 -2.28 -8.48
CA LEU A 224 -23.69 -1.49 -9.72
C LEU A 224 -22.32 -1.33 -10.38
N LYS A 225 -21.29 -0.96 -9.61
CA LYS A 225 -19.92 -0.84 -10.13
C LYS A 225 -19.39 -2.16 -10.64
N TYR A 226 -19.69 -3.25 -9.95
CA TYR A 226 -19.30 -4.57 -10.42
C TYR A 226 -19.99 -4.92 -11.74
N ALA A 227 -21.32 -4.79 -11.82
CA ALA A 227 -22.08 -5.10 -13.03
C ALA A 227 -21.60 -4.27 -14.25
N ASP A 228 -21.32 -2.99 -14.03
CA ASP A 228 -20.75 -2.12 -15.10
C ASP A 228 -19.34 -2.56 -15.50
N ALA A 229 -18.48 -2.88 -14.54
CA ALA A 229 -17.10 -3.30 -14.82
C ALA A 229 -17.02 -4.59 -15.64
N VAL A 230 -17.93 -5.56 -15.37
CA VAL A 230 -17.96 -6.83 -16.10
C VAL A 230 -18.94 -6.83 -17.28
N LYS A 231 -19.59 -5.69 -17.54
CA LYS A 231 -20.61 -5.50 -18.61
C LYS A 231 -21.76 -6.54 -18.53
N ASP A 232 -22.26 -6.77 -17.33
CA ASP A 232 -23.37 -7.70 -17.05
C ASP A 232 -24.70 -6.92 -17.00
N ASP A 233 -25.31 -6.72 -18.16
CA ASP A 233 -26.56 -5.99 -18.28
C ASP A 233 -27.75 -6.73 -17.62
N GLU A 234 -27.70 -8.06 -17.52
CA GLU A 234 -28.71 -8.87 -16.83
C GLU A 234 -28.73 -8.62 -15.31
N LEU A 235 -27.56 -8.30 -14.75
CA LEU A 235 -27.42 -7.91 -13.35
C LEU A 235 -27.68 -6.41 -13.17
N LEU A 236 -27.22 -5.58 -14.11
CA LEU A 236 -27.30 -4.13 -14.01
C LEU A 236 -28.75 -3.65 -13.98
N LEU A 237 -29.60 -4.18 -14.87
CA LEU A 237 -30.99 -3.74 -15.00
C LEU A 237 -31.79 -3.90 -13.69
N PRO A 238 -31.85 -5.06 -13.03
CA PRO A 238 -32.58 -5.18 -11.76
C PRO A 238 -31.99 -4.33 -10.62
N LEU A 239 -30.68 -4.05 -10.65
CA LEU A 239 -30.08 -3.13 -9.70
C LEU A 239 -30.53 -1.69 -9.91
N ILE A 240 -30.69 -1.24 -11.14
CA ILE A 240 -31.19 0.11 -11.47
C ILE A 240 -32.67 0.21 -11.12
N THR A 241 -33.49 -0.73 -11.57
CA THR A 241 -34.93 -0.69 -11.33
C THR A 241 -35.29 -0.84 -9.85
N GLY A 242 -34.44 -1.51 -9.08
CA GLY A 242 -34.58 -1.58 -7.62
C GLY A 242 -34.45 -0.22 -6.92
N PHE A 243 -33.81 0.76 -7.54
CA PHE A 243 -33.69 2.13 -7.03
C PHE A 243 -34.87 3.04 -7.41
N GLU A 244 -35.65 2.68 -8.42
CA GLU A 244 -36.75 3.54 -8.90
C GLU A 244 -37.73 3.95 -7.79
N PRO A 245 -38.11 3.09 -6.83
CA PRO A 245 -39.01 3.48 -5.75
C PRO A 245 -38.46 4.59 -4.84
N PHE A 246 -37.14 4.80 -4.84
CA PHE A 246 -36.49 5.84 -4.04
C PHE A 246 -36.34 7.18 -4.77
N PHE A 247 -36.59 7.21 -6.08
CA PHE A 247 -36.72 8.45 -6.87
C PHE A 247 -38.14 9.00 -6.75
N THR A 248 -38.51 9.40 -5.53
CA THR A 248 -39.85 9.91 -5.25
C THR A 248 -39.76 11.27 -4.55
N THR A 249 -40.78 12.08 -4.74
CA THR A 249 -40.98 13.31 -3.96
C THR A 249 -41.79 13.06 -2.69
N ASP A 250 -42.19 11.84 -2.44
CA ASP A 250 -42.92 11.46 -1.23
C ASP A 250 -42.03 11.60 0.01
N LYS A 251 -42.39 12.54 0.88
CA LYS A 251 -41.61 12.86 2.09
C LYS A 251 -41.59 11.73 3.11
N ASP A 252 -42.54 10.79 3.05
CA ASP A 252 -42.62 9.64 3.93
C ASP A 252 -41.56 8.58 3.63
N LEU A 253 -40.93 8.65 2.45
CA LEU A 253 -39.85 7.75 2.02
C LEU A 253 -38.45 8.35 2.18
N LEU A 254 -38.35 9.64 2.51
CA LEU A 254 -37.07 10.29 2.76
C LEU A 254 -36.68 10.07 4.23
N PRO A 255 -35.41 9.74 4.52
CA PRO A 255 -34.94 9.68 5.90
C PRO A 255 -35.07 11.05 6.54
N GLY A 256 -35.69 11.10 7.73
CA GLY A 256 -35.83 12.28 8.55
C GLY A 256 -34.52 12.68 9.24
#